data_f83930f7204fbc58dfb9d2a5ffb4f5f8
#
_entry.id   f83930f7204fbc58dfb9d2a5ffb4f5f8
#
_cell.length_a   1.000
_cell.length_b   1.000
_cell.length_c   1.000
_cell.angle_alpha   90.00
_cell.angle_beta   90.00
_cell.angle_gamma   90.00
#
_symmetry.space_group_name_H-M   'P 1'
#
loop_
_entity.id
_entity.type
_entity.pdbx_description
1 polymer ?
#
loop_
_entity_poly.entity_id
_entity_poly.type
_entity_poly.pdbx_seq_one_letter_code
_entity_poly.pdbx_strand_id
1 'polypeptide(L)'
;MASASARKLAVVRQAPASSDKRDLILRAATKVFAQHGYFQSQVADVARVAGVAAGTVYLYFKGKDDLLVSIFERSMGEVLAEGRHAVDGVADAAERLRLLAHLHLDRLGRDKSLAVVFQVELRQSVKFMERFSESFLQDYFKLIREAIADGQQRGAFRKDISATTATKIFFGALDEMATNWVLSQRKYDLSAEADAVVDLFINGVKR
;
A
#
# COMPACT_ATOMS: atom_id res chain seq x y z
N MET A 1 -2.41 42.17 -49.50
CA MET A 1 -1.13 42.20 -48.73
C MET A 1 -1.50 42.47 -47.25
N ALA A 2 -1.55 41.45 -46.45
CA ALA A 2 -1.62 41.56 -45.00
C ALA A 2 -1.04 40.32 -44.39
N SER A 3 0.13 40.48 -43.76
CA SER A 3 0.93 39.45 -43.10
C SER A 3 0.27 39.07 -41.78
N ALA A 4 -0.13 37.81 -41.64
CA ALA A 4 -0.62 37.25 -40.39
C ALA A 4 0.56 36.77 -39.56
N SER A 5 0.89 37.52 -38.49
CA SER A 5 1.91 37.18 -37.48
C SER A 5 1.38 36.04 -36.60
N ALA A 6 1.92 34.86 -36.74
CA ALA A 6 1.65 33.71 -35.89
C ALA A 6 2.32 33.92 -34.53
N ARG A 7 1.56 34.33 -33.53
CA ARG A 7 1.97 34.30 -32.10
C ARG A 7 2.07 32.86 -31.63
N LYS A 8 3.29 32.34 -31.46
CA LYS A 8 3.59 31.12 -30.69
C LYS A 8 3.17 31.35 -29.26
N LEU A 9 2.07 30.74 -28.84
CA LEU A 9 1.73 30.60 -27.42
C LEU A 9 2.74 29.64 -26.77
N ALA A 10 3.68 30.23 -26.03
CA ALA A 10 4.54 29.48 -25.11
C ALA A 10 3.66 28.94 -23.99
N VAL A 11 3.43 27.63 -23.96
CA VAL A 11 2.82 26.95 -22.82
C VAL A 11 3.81 27.05 -21.66
N VAL A 12 3.54 28.00 -20.78
CA VAL A 12 4.26 28.08 -19.49
C VAL A 12 3.89 26.85 -18.69
N ARG A 13 4.76 25.84 -18.66
CA ARG A 13 4.67 24.73 -17.71
C ARG A 13 4.78 25.33 -16.31
N GLN A 14 3.66 25.48 -15.64
CA GLN A 14 3.66 25.81 -14.22
C GLN A 14 4.49 24.77 -13.47
N ALA A 15 5.42 25.22 -12.65
CA ALA A 15 6.17 24.33 -11.76
C ALA A 15 5.15 23.62 -10.85
N PRO A 16 5.24 22.29 -10.69
CA PRO A 16 4.29 21.54 -9.85
C PRO A 16 4.27 22.10 -8.42
N ALA A 17 3.11 22.16 -7.80
CA ALA A 17 2.94 22.57 -6.41
C ALA A 17 3.83 21.72 -5.48
N SER A 18 4.14 22.19 -4.28
CA SER A 18 5.09 21.51 -3.38
C SER A 18 4.63 20.08 -3.02
N SER A 19 3.31 19.85 -2.90
CA SER A 19 2.71 18.51 -2.74
C SER A 19 2.99 17.61 -3.94
N ASP A 20 2.87 18.14 -5.16
CA ASP A 20 3.08 17.38 -6.40
C ASP A 20 4.54 16.94 -6.54
N LYS A 21 5.49 17.78 -6.11
CA LYS A 21 6.93 17.42 -6.12
C LYS A 21 7.28 16.37 -5.08
N ARG A 22 6.71 16.46 -3.88
CA ARG A 22 6.89 15.45 -2.85
C ARG A 22 6.40 14.10 -3.34
N ASP A 23 5.22 14.05 -3.94
CA ASP A 23 4.62 12.86 -4.49
C ASP A 23 5.39 12.28 -5.68
N LEU A 24 5.92 13.14 -6.54
CA LEU A 24 6.78 12.73 -7.64
C LEU A 24 8.05 12.03 -7.14
N ILE A 25 8.68 12.58 -6.10
CA ILE A 25 9.87 11.99 -5.49
C ILE A 25 9.55 10.64 -4.83
N LEU A 26 8.42 10.52 -4.11
CA LEU A 26 8.01 9.25 -3.50
C LEU A 26 7.74 8.16 -4.54
N ARG A 27 7.05 8.49 -5.64
CA ARG A 27 6.84 7.54 -6.76
C ARG A 27 8.16 7.11 -7.39
N ALA A 28 9.12 8.03 -7.54
CA ALA A 28 10.44 7.71 -8.05
C ALA A 28 11.22 6.81 -7.08
N ALA A 29 11.17 7.10 -5.77
CA ALA A 29 11.79 6.28 -4.74
C ALA A 29 11.23 4.86 -4.70
N THR A 30 9.90 4.70 -4.79
CA THR A 30 9.25 3.38 -4.88
C THR A 30 9.79 2.57 -6.06
N LYS A 31 9.92 3.18 -7.24
CA LYS A 31 10.48 2.51 -8.43
C LYS A 31 11.95 2.14 -8.25
N VAL A 32 12.77 3.06 -7.74
CA VAL A 32 14.20 2.84 -7.53
C VAL A 32 14.43 1.72 -6.52
N PHE A 33 13.73 1.74 -5.38
CA PHE A 33 13.87 0.71 -4.36
C PHE A 33 13.40 -0.66 -4.85
N ALA A 34 12.32 -0.72 -5.63
CA ALA A 34 11.83 -1.96 -6.21
C ALA A 34 12.78 -2.55 -7.27
N GLN A 35 13.50 -1.71 -8.02
CA GLN A 35 14.36 -2.17 -9.14
C GLN A 35 15.78 -2.52 -8.70
N HIS A 36 16.34 -1.76 -7.77
CA HIS A 36 17.74 -1.86 -7.37
C HIS A 36 17.92 -2.40 -5.95
N GLY A 37 16.82 -2.59 -5.21
CA GLY A 37 16.84 -2.87 -3.78
C GLY A 37 17.10 -1.62 -2.95
N TYR A 38 16.54 -1.60 -1.74
CA TYR A 38 16.69 -0.45 -0.83
C TYR A 38 18.16 -0.18 -0.48
N PHE A 39 18.93 -1.22 -0.12
CA PHE A 39 20.31 -1.05 0.36
C PHE A 39 21.26 -0.55 -0.74
N GLN A 40 21.07 -0.97 -1.98
CA GLN A 40 21.90 -0.56 -3.12
C GLN A 40 21.53 0.81 -3.70
N SER A 41 20.36 1.32 -3.39
CA SER A 41 19.84 2.57 -3.92
C SER A 41 20.44 3.79 -3.22
N GLN A 42 20.58 4.90 -3.96
CA GLN A 42 21.03 6.18 -3.45
C GLN A 42 19.98 7.27 -3.72
N VAL A 43 20.00 8.35 -2.91
CA VAL A 43 19.12 9.51 -3.10
C VAL A 43 19.33 10.14 -4.49
N ALA A 44 20.55 10.08 -5.03
CA ALA A 44 20.86 10.55 -6.37
C ALA A 44 20.12 9.77 -7.47
N ASP A 45 19.91 8.45 -7.29
CA ASP A 45 19.13 7.65 -8.23
C ASP A 45 17.66 8.05 -8.21
N VAL A 46 17.11 8.30 -7.02
CA VAL A 46 15.74 8.80 -6.85
C VAL A 46 15.58 10.16 -7.53
N ALA A 47 16.51 11.08 -7.32
CA ALA A 47 16.50 12.40 -7.95
C ALA A 47 16.52 12.30 -9.48
N ARG A 48 17.38 11.43 -10.03
CA ARG A 48 17.46 11.17 -11.48
C ARG A 48 16.14 10.64 -12.05
N VAL A 49 15.51 9.67 -11.39
CA VAL A 49 14.23 9.10 -11.83
C VAL A 49 13.08 10.09 -11.66
N ALA A 50 13.11 10.93 -10.62
CA ALA A 50 12.14 11.99 -10.40
C ALA A 50 12.32 13.20 -11.34
N GLY A 51 13.45 13.29 -12.07
CA GLY A 51 13.75 14.43 -12.93
C GLY A 51 14.02 15.73 -12.16
N VAL A 52 14.60 15.62 -10.96
CA VAL A 52 14.94 16.77 -10.09
C VAL A 52 16.42 16.74 -9.69
N ALA A 53 16.96 17.87 -9.22
CA ALA A 53 18.29 17.90 -8.62
C ALA A 53 18.30 17.14 -7.28
N ALA A 54 19.43 16.50 -6.93
CA ALA A 54 19.55 15.79 -5.64
C ALA A 54 19.27 16.70 -4.44
N GLY A 55 19.72 17.95 -4.48
CA GLY A 55 19.39 18.97 -3.46
C GLY A 55 17.89 19.21 -3.29
N THR A 56 17.10 19.06 -4.36
CA THR A 56 15.64 19.17 -4.29
C THR A 56 15.04 18.04 -3.45
N VAL A 57 15.57 16.81 -3.54
CA VAL A 57 15.08 15.69 -2.70
C VAL A 57 15.31 16.00 -1.22
N TYR A 58 16.47 16.55 -0.86
CA TYR A 58 16.80 16.91 0.53
C TYR A 58 15.97 18.06 1.11
N LEU A 59 15.27 18.85 0.27
CA LEU A 59 14.28 19.82 0.75
C LEU A 59 13.02 19.18 1.32
N TYR A 60 12.70 17.93 0.91
CA TYR A 60 11.48 17.22 1.30
C TYR A 60 11.75 16.03 2.23
N PHE A 61 12.92 15.41 2.14
CA PHE A 61 13.25 14.16 2.83
C PHE A 61 14.69 14.23 3.36
N LYS A 62 14.87 13.78 4.59
CA LYS A 62 16.17 13.79 5.28
C LYS A 62 17.18 12.79 4.70
N GLY A 63 16.71 11.82 3.92
CA GLY A 63 17.53 10.79 3.31
C GLY A 63 16.73 9.56 2.89
N LYS A 64 17.44 8.48 2.62
CA LYS A 64 16.88 7.24 2.10
C LYS A 64 15.89 6.57 3.06
N ASP A 65 16.18 6.58 4.36
CA ASP A 65 15.30 6.04 5.40
C ASP A 65 13.99 6.81 5.48
N ASP A 66 14.06 8.13 5.38
CA ASP A 66 12.88 9.01 5.42
C ASP A 66 11.99 8.83 4.19
N LEU A 67 12.60 8.61 3.01
CA LEU A 67 11.89 8.25 1.79
C LEU A 67 11.13 6.93 1.96
N LEU A 68 11.79 5.88 2.48
CA LEU A 68 11.15 4.57 2.68
C LEU A 68 9.99 4.67 3.67
N VAL A 69 10.22 5.30 4.82
CA VAL A 69 9.15 5.53 5.81
C VAL A 69 7.99 6.33 5.23
N SER A 70 8.27 7.40 4.47
CA SER A 70 7.22 8.21 3.84
C SER A 70 6.41 7.46 2.77
N ILE A 71 7.02 6.50 2.06
CA ILE A 71 6.28 5.60 1.15
C ILE A 71 5.24 4.79 1.93
N PHE A 72 5.65 4.23 3.10
CA PHE A 72 4.74 3.46 3.95
C PHE A 72 3.63 4.32 4.55
N GLU A 73 4.00 5.43 5.18
CA GLU A 73 3.06 6.35 5.82
C GLU A 73 1.96 6.78 4.84
N ARG A 74 2.37 7.15 3.63
CA ARG A 74 1.43 7.52 2.58
C ARG A 74 0.53 6.37 2.18
N SER A 75 1.13 5.23 1.80
CA SER A 75 0.37 4.09 1.29
C SER A 75 -0.59 3.52 2.33
N MET A 76 -0.15 3.38 3.58
CA MET A 76 -1.00 2.89 4.67
C MET A 76 -2.07 3.89 5.06
N GLY A 77 -1.77 5.19 5.04
CA GLY A 77 -2.77 6.25 5.27
C GLY A 77 -3.90 6.18 4.24
N GLU A 78 -3.56 6.00 2.97
CA GLU A 78 -4.55 5.82 1.89
C GLU A 78 -5.36 4.53 2.09
N VAL A 79 -4.71 3.39 2.37
CA VAL A 79 -5.40 2.10 2.63
C VAL A 79 -6.36 2.20 3.82
N LEU A 80 -5.94 2.85 4.91
CA LEU A 80 -6.79 3.02 6.08
C LEU A 80 -8.00 3.92 5.82
N ALA A 81 -7.82 5.00 5.07
CA ALA A 81 -8.90 5.90 4.71
C ALA A 81 -9.91 5.19 3.79
N GLU A 82 -9.43 4.52 2.75
CA GLU A 82 -10.25 3.74 1.82
C GLU A 82 -10.95 2.58 2.52
N GLY A 83 -10.24 1.84 3.39
CA GLY A 83 -10.79 0.72 4.14
C GLY A 83 -11.88 1.12 5.10
N ARG A 84 -11.71 2.20 5.86
CA ARG A 84 -12.74 2.75 6.75
C ARG A 84 -13.98 3.15 5.95
N HIS A 85 -13.79 3.84 4.82
CA HIS A 85 -14.89 4.24 3.95
C HIS A 85 -15.61 3.04 3.34
N ALA A 86 -14.89 2.02 2.91
CA ALA A 86 -15.45 0.82 2.30
C ALA A 86 -16.32 0.01 3.27
N VAL A 87 -15.96 -0.05 4.57
CA VAL A 87 -16.73 -0.81 5.56
C VAL A 87 -17.79 0.02 6.28
N ASP A 88 -17.83 1.34 6.06
CA ASP A 88 -18.79 2.24 6.70
C ASP A 88 -20.22 1.88 6.28
N GLY A 89 -21.11 1.75 7.24
CA GLY A 89 -22.51 1.35 7.01
C GLY A 89 -22.73 -0.12 6.60
N VAL A 90 -21.68 -0.91 6.41
CA VAL A 90 -21.80 -2.35 6.06
C VAL A 90 -22.08 -3.17 7.32
N ALA A 91 -23.27 -3.72 7.42
CA ALA A 91 -23.71 -4.49 8.61
C ALA A 91 -23.11 -5.90 8.68
N ASP A 92 -22.91 -6.56 7.53
CA ASP A 92 -22.39 -7.91 7.45
C ASP A 92 -20.88 -7.96 7.68
N ALA A 93 -20.46 -8.72 8.69
CA ALA A 93 -19.05 -8.87 9.06
C ALA A 93 -18.22 -9.60 7.98
N ALA A 94 -18.81 -10.58 7.29
CA ALA A 94 -18.15 -11.30 6.21
C ALA A 94 -17.92 -10.38 5.01
N GLU A 95 -18.91 -9.56 4.68
CA GLU A 95 -18.80 -8.59 3.60
C GLU A 95 -17.74 -7.52 3.90
N ARG A 96 -17.64 -7.02 5.15
CA ARG A 96 -16.54 -6.14 5.55
C ARG A 96 -15.17 -6.76 5.30
N LEU A 97 -14.99 -8.04 5.66
CA LEU A 97 -13.73 -8.74 5.40
C LEU A 97 -13.47 -8.90 3.91
N ARG A 98 -14.52 -9.15 3.10
CA ARG A 98 -14.41 -9.23 1.64
C ARG A 98 -13.93 -7.91 1.03
N LEU A 99 -14.53 -6.80 1.42
CA LEU A 99 -14.12 -5.46 0.97
C LEU A 99 -12.68 -5.14 1.34
N LEU A 100 -12.25 -5.48 2.56
CA LEU A 100 -10.87 -5.28 3.01
C LEU A 100 -9.86 -6.15 2.25
N ALA A 101 -10.22 -7.41 1.95
CA ALA A 101 -9.38 -8.30 1.15
C ALA A 101 -9.19 -7.79 -0.28
N HIS A 102 -10.28 -7.40 -0.94
CA HIS A 102 -10.23 -6.81 -2.27
C HIS A 102 -9.38 -5.53 -2.29
N LEU A 103 -9.60 -4.63 -1.34
CA LEU A 103 -8.80 -3.41 -1.23
C LEU A 103 -7.30 -3.71 -1.07
N HIS A 104 -6.95 -4.67 -0.22
CA HIS A 104 -5.58 -5.06 0.03
C HIS A 104 -4.89 -5.60 -1.24
N LEU A 105 -5.48 -6.61 -1.87
CA LEU A 105 -4.89 -7.28 -3.02
C LEU A 105 -4.94 -6.42 -4.30
N ASP A 106 -6.02 -5.69 -4.52
CA ASP A 106 -6.16 -4.79 -5.67
C ASP A 106 -5.10 -3.66 -5.62
N ARG A 107 -4.90 -3.06 -4.46
CA ARG A 107 -3.93 -1.98 -4.30
C ARG A 107 -2.50 -2.44 -4.60
N LEU A 108 -2.09 -3.58 -4.08
CA LEU A 108 -0.78 -4.15 -4.37
C LEU A 108 -0.68 -4.65 -5.82
N GLY A 109 -1.76 -5.22 -6.34
CA GLY A 109 -1.83 -5.71 -7.73
C GLY A 109 -1.71 -4.60 -8.78
N ARG A 110 -2.14 -3.37 -8.47
CA ARG A 110 -2.03 -2.21 -9.38
C ARG A 110 -0.63 -1.60 -9.44
N ASP A 111 0.17 -1.74 -8.40
CA ASP A 111 1.54 -1.19 -8.35
C ASP A 111 2.55 -2.24 -7.86
N LYS A 112 3.10 -2.97 -8.85
CA LYS A 112 4.11 -4.01 -8.56
C LYS A 112 5.34 -3.45 -7.86
N SER A 113 5.75 -2.21 -8.14
CA SER A 113 6.89 -1.60 -7.47
C SER A 113 6.59 -1.37 -5.98
N LEU A 114 5.39 -0.89 -5.68
CA LEU A 114 4.93 -0.75 -4.30
C LEU A 114 4.87 -2.11 -3.59
N ALA A 115 4.30 -3.12 -4.23
CA ALA A 115 4.24 -4.47 -3.69
C ALA A 115 5.64 -5.06 -3.38
N VAL A 116 6.63 -4.87 -4.28
CA VAL A 116 8.02 -5.28 -4.03
C VAL A 116 8.59 -4.57 -2.80
N VAL A 117 8.39 -3.25 -2.69
CA VAL A 117 8.87 -2.48 -1.53
C VAL A 117 8.27 -3.02 -0.23
N PHE A 118 6.97 -3.33 -0.18
CA PHE A 118 6.29 -3.86 1.01
C PHE A 118 6.67 -5.31 1.33
N GLN A 119 6.70 -6.17 0.32
CA GLN A 119 6.89 -7.61 0.53
C GLN A 119 8.35 -8.03 0.63
N VAL A 120 9.27 -7.27 0.04
CA VAL A 120 10.68 -7.63 -0.01
C VAL A 120 11.54 -6.63 0.76
N GLU A 121 11.55 -5.36 0.35
CA GLU A 121 12.54 -4.40 0.81
C GLU A 121 12.36 -4.02 2.29
N LEU A 122 11.12 -3.82 2.74
CA LEU A 122 10.82 -3.51 4.15
C LEU A 122 11.29 -4.62 5.08
N ARG A 123 11.10 -5.88 4.67
CA ARG A 123 11.35 -7.06 5.51
C ARG A 123 12.83 -7.37 5.70
N GLN A 124 13.72 -6.74 4.92
CA GLN A 124 15.16 -6.91 5.07
C GLN A 124 15.75 -6.20 6.30
N SER A 125 14.96 -5.38 7.01
CA SER A 125 15.44 -4.65 8.18
C SER A 125 14.47 -4.76 9.35
N VAL A 126 14.95 -5.33 10.47
CA VAL A 126 14.20 -5.41 11.74
C VAL A 126 13.73 -4.02 12.18
N LYS A 127 14.62 -3.01 12.11
CA LYS A 127 14.30 -1.62 12.48
C LYS A 127 13.10 -1.05 11.71
N PHE A 128 13.02 -1.31 10.41
CA PHE A 128 11.88 -0.84 9.61
C PHE A 128 10.62 -1.63 9.92
N MET A 129 10.76 -2.96 10.13
CA MET A 129 9.63 -3.81 10.51
C MET A 129 9.04 -3.42 11.86
N GLU A 130 9.88 -3.13 12.87
CA GLU A 130 9.43 -2.65 14.17
C GLU A 130 8.65 -1.34 14.02
N ARG A 131 9.23 -0.34 13.37
CA ARG A 131 8.57 0.96 13.16
C ARG A 131 7.26 0.84 12.37
N PHE A 132 7.22 -0.01 11.36
CA PHE A 132 6.01 -0.27 10.57
C PHE A 132 4.93 -0.96 11.41
N SER A 133 5.31 -1.96 12.22
CA SER A 133 4.36 -2.72 13.05
C SER A 133 3.76 -1.90 14.18
N GLU A 134 4.48 -0.89 14.71
CA GLU A 134 4.04 -0.10 15.86
C GLU A 134 2.94 0.92 15.57
N SER A 135 2.76 1.33 14.32
CA SER A 135 1.80 2.39 13.97
C SER A 135 0.72 1.94 12.99
N PHE A 136 1.04 1.96 11.72
CA PHE A 136 0.04 1.78 10.64
C PHE A 136 -0.51 0.35 10.54
N LEU A 137 0.32 -0.66 10.78
CA LEU A 137 -0.13 -2.04 10.75
C LEU A 137 -1.11 -2.34 11.88
N GLN A 138 -0.91 -1.73 13.07
CA GLN A 138 -1.84 -1.85 14.19
C GLN A 138 -3.22 -1.27 13.86
N ASP A 139 -3.28 -0.12 13.20
CA ASP A 139 -4.54 0.48 12.76
C ASP A 139 -5.26 -0.38 11.72
N TYR A 140 -4.50 -0.97 10.78
CA TYR A 140 -5.07 -1.89 9.80
C TYR A 140 -5.57 -3.19 10.46
N PHE A 141 -4.82 -3.76 11.39
CA PHE A 141 -5.26 -4.89 12.20
C PHE A 141 -6.50 -4.57 13.03
N LYS A 142 -6.59 -3.35 13.57
CA LYS A 142 -7.77 -2.91 14.29
C LYS A 142 -9.02 -2.95 13.42
N LEU A 143 -8.93 -2.45 12.19
CA LEU A 143 -10.05 -2.45 11.24
C LEU A 143 -10.55 -3.86 10.93
N ILE A 144 -9.66 -4.81 10.67
CA ILE A 144 -10.00 -6.23 10.45
C ILE A 144 -10.57 -6.85 11.73
N ARG A 145 -9.95 -6.61 12.87
CA ARG A 145 -10.38 -7.16 14.17
C ARG A 145 -11.76 -6.69 14.57
N GLU A 146 -12.13 -5.45 14.30
CA GLU A 146 -13.46 -4.91 14.59
C GLU A 146 -14.53 -5.64 13.77
N ALA A 147 -14.27 -5.94 12.50
CA ALA A 147 -15.18 -6.74 11.68
C ALA A 147 -15.35 -8.17 12.23
N ILE A 148 -14.25 -8.83 12.61
CA ILE A 148 -14.28 -10.18 13.18
C ILE A 148 -15.01 -10.21 14.53
N ALA A 149 -14.69 -9.26 15.43
CA ALA A 149 -15.30 -9.18 16.75
C ALA A 149 -16.82 -8.93 16.68
N ASP A 150 -17.26 -8.06 15.78
CA ASP A 150 -18.69 -7.83 15.53
C ASP A 150 -19.38 -9.12 15.03
N GLY A 151 -18.78 -9.84 14.07
CA GLY A 151 -19.30 -11.14 13.62
C GLY A 151 -19.39 -12.19 14.74
N GLN A 152 -18.42 -12.20 15.65
CA GLN A 152 -18.45 -13.06 16.84
C GLN A 152 -19.55 -12.64 17.82
N GLN A 153 -19.74 -11.35 18.08
CA GLN A 153 -20.80 -10.84 18.96
C GLN A 153 -22.18 -11.20 18.44
N ARG A 154 -22.41 -11.05 17.14
CA ARG A 154 -23.68 -11.40 16.47
C ARG A 154 -23.89 -12.90 16.26
N GLY A 155 -22.90 -13.73 16.58
CA GLY A 155 -23.00 -15.19 16.45
C GLY A 155 -22.79 -15.73 15.03
N ALA A 156 -22.36 -14.88 14.08
CA ALA A 156 -21.99 -15.29 12.73
C ALA A 156 -20.66 -16.07 12.70
N PHE A 157 -19.72 -15.69 13.59
CA PHE A 157 -18.41 -16.32 13.70
C PHE A 157 -18.25 -17.04 15.05
N ARG A 158 -17.45 -18.11 15.03
CA ARG A 158 -17.09 -18.89 16.24
C ARG A 158 -16.29 -18.02 17.22
N LYS A 159 -16.46 -18.27 18.54
CA LYS A 159 -15.85 -17.47 19.60
C LYS A 159 -14.67 -18.15 20.31
N ASP A 160 -14.39 -19.41 19.99
CA ASP A 160 -13.29 -20.18 20.56
C ASP A 160 -11.91 -19.82 19.98
N ILE A 161 -11.88 -19.03 18.90
CA ILE A 161 -10.69 -18.39 18.37
C ILE A 161 -10.76 -16.90 18.69
N SER A 162 -9.71 -16.32 19.30
CA SER A 162 -9.69 -14.89 19.59
C SER A 162 -9.75 -14.06 18.29
N ALA A 163 -10.45 -12.93 18.31
CA ALA A 163 -10.48 -12.00 17.17
C ALA A 163 -9.06 -11.56 16.75
N THR A 164 -8.14 -11.42 17.71
CA THR A 164 -6.73 -11.08 17.47
C THR A 164 -6.02 -12.17 16.65
N THR A 165 -6.21 -13.44 17.03
CA THR A 165 -5.62 -14.57 16.29
C THR A 165 -6.21 -14.68 14.88
N ALA A 166 -7.53 -14.59 14.77
CA ALA A 166 -8.24 -14.63 13.50
C ALA A 166 -7.80 -13.47 12.57
N THR A 167 -7.59 -12.26 13.11
CA THR A 167 -7.04 -11.11 12.37
C THR A 167 -5.66 -11.41 11.78
N LYS A 168 -4.76 -11.99 12.56
CA LYS A 168 -3.41 -12.33 12.09
C LYS A 168 -3.43 -13.40 11.00
N ILE A 169 -4.30 -14.41 11.13
CA ILE A 169 -4.47 -15.45 10.13
C ILE A 169 -5.03 -14.86 8.83
N PHE A 170 -6.06 -14.02 8.92
CA PHE A 170 -6.66 -13.37 7.75
C PHE A 170 -5.65 -12.49 7.01
N PHE A 171 -4.98 -11.60 7.75
CA PHE A 171 -3.93 -10.75 7.18
C PHE A 171 -2.80 -11.57 6.57
N GLY A 172 -2.31 -12.61 7.29
CA GLY A 172 -1.23 -13.47 6.81
C GLY A 172 -1.57 -14.20 5.51
N ALA A 173 -2.83 -14.60 5.32
CA ALA A 173 -3.27 -15.20 4.07
C ALA A 173 -3.20 -14.20 2.90
N LEU A 174 -3.70 -12.98 3.08
CA LEU A 174 -3.63 -11.93 2.05
C LEU A 174 -2.18 -11.52 1.74
N ASP A 175 -1.39 -11.36 2.78
CA ASP A 175 -0.01 -10.96 2.71
C ASP A 175 0.86 -12.00 1.97
N GLU A 176 0.59 -13.30 2.20
CA GLU A 176 1.27 -14.39 1.48
C GLU A 176 0.85 -14.45 0.00
N MET A 177 -0.42 -14.18 -0.33
CA MET A 177 -0.84 -14.05 -1.73
C MET A 177 -0.06 -12.95 -2.44
N ALA A 178 0.11 -11.79 -1.80
CA ALA A 178 0.88 -10.68 -2.34
C ALA A 178 2.38 -11.02 -2.48
N THR A 179 2.97 -11.70 -1.49
CA THR A 179 4.36 -12.16 -1.53
C THR A 179 4.59 -13.11 -2.71
N ASN A 180 3.76 -14.14 -2.85
CA ASN A 180 3.85 -15.08 -3.94
C ASN A 180 3.67 -14.42 -5.30
N TRP A 181 2.74 -13.46 -5.42
CA TRP A 181 2.53 -12.71 -6.65
C TRP A 181 3.75 -11.89 -7.06
N VAL A 182 4.40 -11.23 -6.10
CA VAL A 182 5.63 -10.46 -6.34
C VAL A 182 6.75 -11.37 -6.85
N LEU A 183 6.93 -12.54 -6.22
CA LEU A 183 7.99 -13.50 -6.53
C LEU A 183 7.68 -14.36 -7.76
N SER A 184 6.41 -14.44 -8.18
CA SER A 184 6.00 -15.24 -9.33
C SER A 184 6.44 -14.62 -10.64
N GLN A 185 6.89 -15.47 -11.56
CA GLN A 185 7.10 -15.10 -12.96
C GLN A 185 5.79 -15.14 -13.78
N ARG A 186 4.72 -15.74 -13.24
CA ARG A 186 3.40 -15.79 -13.88
C ARG A 186 2.73 -14.43 -13.77
N LYS A 187 2.10 -14.01 -14.86
CA LYS A 187 1.26 -12.80 -14.86
C LYS A 187 -0.18 -13.23 -14.59
N TYR A 188 -0.71 -12.85 -13.46
CA TYR A 188 -2.11 -13.01 -13.08
C TYR A 188 -2.60 -11.79 -12.30
N ASP A 189 -3.90 -11.63 -12.22
CA ASP A 189 -4.52 -10.56 -11.44
C ASP A 189 -4.53 -10.97 -9.96
N LEU A 190 -3.78 -10.25 -9.14
CA LEU A 190 -3.71 -10.52 -7.70
C LEU A 190 -5.08 -10.33 -7.02
N SER A 191 -5.89 -9.38 -7.48
CA SER A 191 -7.20 -9.09 -6.89
C SER A 191 -8.19 -10.24 -7.08
N ALA A 192 -8.01 -11.08 -8.09
CA ALA A 192 -8.85 -12.24 -8.35
C ALA A 192 -8.75 -13.31 -7.24
N GLU A 193 -7.67 -13.31 -6.45
CA GLU A 193 -7.49 -14.24 -5.33
C GLU A 193 -8.28 -13.85 -4.07
N ALA A 194 -8.81 -12.62 -4.00
CA ALA A 194 -9.45 -12.10 -2.80
C ALA A 194 -10.64 -12.95 -2.34
N ASP A 195 -11.53 -13.30 -3.25
CA ASP A 195 -12.73 -14.09 -2.92
C ASP A 195 -12.38 -15.48 -2.41
N ALA A 196 -11.41 -16.16 -3.03
CA ALA A 196 -10.97 -17.48 -2.59
C ALA A 196 -10.40 -17.45 -1.17
N VAL A 197 -9.56 -16.44 -0.86
CA VAL A 197 -9.01 -16.26 0.50
C VAL A 197 -10.12 -16.01 1.51
N VAL A 198 -11.05 -15.10 1.18
CA VAL A 198 -12.18 -14.76 2.06
C VAL A 198 -13.07 -15.97 2.29
N ASP A 199 -13.44 -16.70 1.26
CA ASP A 199 -14.34 -17.85 1.37
C ASP A 199 -13.72 -18.98 2.20
N LEU A 200 -12.43 -19.27 2.02
CA LEU A 200 -11.71 -20.23 2.87
C LEU A 200 -11.66 -19.77 4.33
N PHE A 201 -11.37 -18.49 4.57
CA PHE A 201 -11.33 -17.94 5.92
C PHE A 201 -12.70 -17.96 6.58
N ILE A 202 -13.74 -17.46 5.92
CA ILE A 202 -15.11 -17.40 6.45
C ILE A 202 -15.63 -18.79 6.78
N ASN A 203 -15.43 -19.79 5.90
CA ASN A 203 -15.82 -21.17 6.16
C ASN A 203 -15.07 -21.80 7.35
N GLY A 204 -13.83 -21.36 7.64
CA GLY A 204 -13.05 -21.76 8.80
C GLY A 204 -13.49 -21.11 10.11
N VAL A 205 -14.08 -19.90 10.07
CA VAL A 205 -14.51 -19.15 11.27
C VAL A 205 -16.03 -19.12 11.45
N LYS A 206 -16.79 -19.56 10.48
CA LYS A 206 -18.25 -19.67 10.55
C LYS A 206 -18.66 -20.65 11.66
N ARG A 207 -19.79 -20.38 12.29
CA ARG A 207 -20.40 -21.26 13.30
C ARG A 207 -21.24 -22.34 12.63
#